data_607507c30083c25b99f7054174d0f329
#
_entry.id   607507c30083c25b99f7054174d0f329
#
_cell.length_a   1.000
_cell.length_b   1.000
_cell.length_c   1.000
_cell.angle_alpha   90.00
_cell.angle_beta   90.00
_cell.angle_gamma   90.00
#
_symmetry.space_group_name_H-M   'P 1'
#
loop_
_entity.id
_entity.type
_entity.pdbx_description
1 polymer ?
#
loop_
_entity_poly.entity_id
_entity_poly.type
_entity_poly.pdbx_seq_one_letter_code
_entity_poly.pdbx_strand_id
1 'polypeptide(L)'
;TSQPDAFPVDAWVDAEPIPTAWGSLSLVLATRRLFEKAWQDGCTSMLLLSGDMLPLQSFQVIERSCRQTQMSLQPCTGLNDRQRRANDQRYSTIAPWFGLAKAALRKQNMFFAMSSADYALLRDLDPSDFPLKKLADEYFWVNGLISRGRFVSPRRFVYCNFDPTCTQAASFNLDEALLEHCCQGGYIFVRK
;
A
#
# COMPACT_ATOMS: atom_id res chain seq x y z
N THR A 1 29.06 2.10 -12.61
CA THR A 1 27.60 2.10 -12.47
C THR A 1 27.11 3.49 -12.75
N SER A 2 26.70 3.75 -14.00
CA SER A 2 26.09 5.00 -14.43
C SER A 2 24.80 5.19 -13.64
N GLN A 3 24.66 6.32 -12.95
CA GLN A 3 23.35 6.77 -12.47
C GLN A 3 22.42 6.85 -13.69
N PRO A 4 21.20 6.32 -13.62
CA PRO A 4 20.22 6.58 -14.66
C PRO A 4 20.04 8.09 -14.74
N ASP A 5 20.12 8.62 -15.96
CA ASP A 5 19.90 10.02 -16.27
C ASP A 5 18.61 10.49 -15.62
N ALA A 6 18.70 11.65 -15.01
CA ALA A 6 17.73 12.28 -14.14
C ALA A 6 16.29 12.06 -14.60
N PHE A 7 15.48 11.50 -13.73
CA PHE A 7 14.03 11.65 -13.84
C PHE A 7 13.73 13.15 -13.95
N PRO A 8 12.96 13.59 -14.95
CA PRO A 8 12.65 15.00 -15.15
C PRO A 8 11.55 15.45 -14.17
N VAL A 9 11.73 15.16 -12.89
CA VAL A 9 10.82 15.48 -11.81
C VAL A 9 11.66 15.96 -10.66
N ASP A 10 11.20 16.98 -9.96
CA ASP A 10 11.79 17.42 -8.71
C ASP A 10 11.73 16.26 -7.70
N ALA A 11 12.78 15.45 -7.68
CA ALA A 11 12.89 14.34 -6.76
C ALA A 11 13.28 14.87 -5.39
N TRP A 12 12.37 14.78 -4.43
CA TRP A 12 12.73 14.98 -3.04
C TRP A 12 13.37 13.70 -2.48
N VAL A 13 14.57 13.87 -1.95
CA VAL A 13 15.27 12.80 -1.22
C VAL A 13 15.27 13.18 0.26
N ASP A 14 14.83 12.26 1.12
CA ASP A 14 14.89 12.49 2.56
C ASP A 14 16.37 12.54 3.02
N ALA A 15 16.77 13.69 3.57
CA ALA A 15 18.12 13.87 4.08
C ALA A 15 18.42 12.98 5.31
N GLU A 16 17.38 12.59 6.03
CA GLU A 16 17.46 11.72 7.21
C GLU A 16 16.52 10.53 7.06
N PRO A 17 16.84 9.56 6.19
CA PRO A 17 15.97 8.43 5.92
C PRO A 17 15.70 7.60 7.17
N ILE A 18 14.45 7.22 7.38
CA ILE A 18 14.06 6.33 8.46
C ILE A 18 14.57 4.91 8.13
N PRO A 19 15.42 4.28 8.95
CA PRO A 19 15.80 2.89 8.74
C PRO A 19 14.56 1.99 8.74
N THR A 20 14.31 1.33 7.64
CA THR A 20 13.12 0.48 7.47
C THR A 20 13.48 -0.99 7.52
N ALA A 21 12.58 -1.80 8.06
CA ALA A 21 12.63 -3.25 8.00
C ALA A 21 11.31 -3.78 7.43
N TRP A 22 11.39 -4.84 6.67
CA TRP A 22 10.23 -5.44 6.01
C TRP A 22 9.09 -5.74 6.98
N GLY A 23 7.88 -5.27 6.64
CA GLY A 23 6.66 -5.48 7.42
C GLY A 23 6.65 -4.81 8.79
N SER A 24 7.64 -3.99 9.12
CA SER A 24 7.72 -3.34 10.44
C SER A 24 6.96 -2.00 10.47
N LEU A 25 6.74 -1.50 11.68
CA LEU A 25 6.16 -0.17 11.90
C LEU A 25 6.98 0.95 11.23
N SER A 26 8.30 0.75 11.06
CA SER A 26 9.14 1.74 10.39
C SER A 26 8.72 2.02 8.94
N LEU A 27 8.10 1.06 8.24
CA LEU A 27 7.51 1.30 6.91
C LEU A 27 6.32 2.26 6.98
N VAL A 28 5.49 2.15 8.01
CA VAL A 28 4.36 3.09 8.22
C VAL A 28 4.89 4.48 8.50
N LEU A 29 5.92 4.61 9.36
CA LEU A 29 6.54 5.89 9.69
C LEU A 29 7.20 6.54 8.47
N ALA A 30 7.95 5.77 7.69
CA ALA A 30 8.57 6.26 6.45
C ALA A 30 7.51 6.70 5.43
N THR A 31 6.48 5.88 5.20
CA THR A 31 5.37 6.25 4.30
C THR A 31 4.66 7.51 4.77
N ARG A 32 4.39 7.63 6.07
CA ARG A 32 3.78 8.82 6.65
C ARG A 32 4.60 10.07 6.38
N ARG A 33 5.93 10.00 6.56
CA ARG A 33 6.84 11.12 6.31
C ARG A 33 6.83 11.56 4.84
N LEU A 34 6.84 10.60 3.92
CA LEU A 34 6.73 10.86 2.49
C LEU A 34 5.39 11.51 2.14
N PHE A 35 4.29 10.99 2.67
CA PHE A 35 2.95 11.51 2.40
C PHE A 35 2.71 12.88 3.06
N GLU A 36 3.26 13.12 4.24
CA GLU A 36 3.21 14.44 4.87
C GLU A 36 3.93 15.49 4.02
N LYS A 37 5.12 15.16 3.49
CA LYS A 37 5.84 16.07 2.58
C LYS A 37 5.04 16.33 1.31
N ALA A 38 4.54 15.29 0.65
CA ALA A 38 3.73 15.44 -0.55
C ALA A 38 2.45 16.28 -0.29
N TRP A 39 1.82 16.07 0.86
CA TRP A 39 0.64 16.86 1.26
C TRP A 39 0.98 18.32 1.48
N GLN A 40 2.10 18.63 2.15
CA GLN A 40 2.60 20.00 2.35
C GLN A 40 2.95 20.69 1.02
N ASP A 41 3.44 19.94 0.05
CA ASP A 41 3.73 20.43 -1.31
C ASP A 41 2.47 20.61 -2.17
N GLY A 42 1.28 20.34 -1.62
CA GLY A 42 0.01 20.50 -2.33
C GLY A 42 -0.35 19.40 -3.29
N CYS A 43 0.30 18.21 -3.20
CA CYS A 43 -0.06 17.07 -4.02
C CYS A 43 -1.49 16.62 -3.72
N THR A 44 -2.29 16.42 -4.76
CA THR A 44 -3.69 15.95 -4.62
C THR A 44 -3.81 14.44 -4.47
N SER A 45 -2.76 13.70 -4.86
CA SER A 45 -2.71 12.24 -4.82
C SER A 45 -1.28 11.79 -4.50
N MET A 46 -1.16 10.74 -3.73
CA MET A 46 0.10 10.15 -3.30
C MET A 46 0.10 8.66 -3.63
N LEU A 47 1.19 8.18 -4.23
CA LEU A 47 1.37 6.79 -4.59
C LEU A 47 2.54 6.19 -3.83
N LEU A 48 2.30 5.08 -3.16
CA LEU A 48 3.38 4.27 -2.59
C LEU A 48 3.74 3.16 -3.56
N LEU A 49 4.92 3.24 -4.12
CA LEU A 49 5.47 2.29 -5.10
C LEU A 49 6.85 1.82 -4.65
N SER A 50 7.31 0.70 -5.20
CA SER A 50 8.70 0.27 -5.09
C SER A 50 9.45 0.52 -6.39
N GLY A 51 10.78 0.60 -6.32
CA GLY A 51 11.61 0.88 -7.49
C GLY A 51 11.63 -0.21 -8.57
N ASP A 52 11.02 -1.36 -8.28
CA ASP A 52 10.87 -2.50 -9.20
C ASP A 52 9.48 -2.56 -9.86
N MET A 53 8.68 -1.49 -9.74
CA MET A 53 7.37 -1.41 -10.37
C MET A 53 7.42 -0.74 -11.73
N LEU A 54 6.63 -1.29 -12.65
CA LEU A 54 6.45 -0.74 -13.99
C LEU A 54 5.00 -0.30 -14.18
N PRO A 55 4.77 0.89 -14.76
CA PRO A 55 3.44 1.34 -15.11
C PRO A 55 2.91 0.53 -16.31
N LEU A 56 1.64 0.12 -16.23
CA LEU A 56 0.93 -0.57 -17.30
C LEU A 56 -0.01 0.36 -18.08
N GLN A 57 -0.19 1.58 -17.60
CA GLN A 57 -1.13 2.54 -18.14
C GLN A 57 -0.43 3.87 -18.41
N SER A 58 -1.01 4.69 -19.28
CA SER A 58 -0.51 6.04 -19.51
C SER A 58 -0.59 6.90 -18.25
N PHE A 59 0.25 7.93 -18.18
CA PHE A 59 0.27 8.85 -17.03
C PHE A 59 -1.12 9.44 -16.73
N GLN A 60 -1.88 9.82 -17.77
CA GLN A 60 -3.23 10.39 -17.61
C GLN A 60 -4.21 9.40 -16.99
N VAL A 61 -4.10 8.11 -17.31
CA VAL A 61 -4.91 7.05 -16.71
C VAL A 61 -4.52 6.83 -15.25
N ILE A 62 -3.22 6.81 -14.97
CA ILE A 62 -2.68 6.67 -13.61
C ILE A 62 -3.16 7.86 -12.75
N GLU A 63 -2.93 9.08 -13.21
CA GLU A 63 -3.35 10.30 -12.50
C GLU A 63 -4.84 10.30 -12.18
N ARG A 64 -5.68 10.01 -13.17
CA ARG A 64 -7.13 9.92 -12.99
C ARG A 64 -7.52 8.85 -11.98
N SER A 65 -6.88 7.69 -12.05
CA SER A 65 -7.13 6.58 -11.14
C SER A 65 -6.74 6.91 -9.70
N CYS A 66 -5.67 7.68 -9.50
CA CYS A 66 -5.13 8.01 -8.18
C CYS A 66 -5.83 9.20 -7.50
N ARG A 67 -6.77 9.88 -8.17
CA ARG A 67 -7.60 10.94 -7.54
C ARG A 67 -8.48 10.42 -6.40
N GLN A 68 -8.70 9.12 -6.36
CA GLN A 68 -9.37 8.43 -5.27
C GLN A 68 -8.41 7.46 -4.60
N THR A 69 -8.56 7.26 -3.31
CA THR A 69 -7.80 6.25 -2.60
C THR A 69 -8.09 4.86 -3.14
N GLN A 70 -7.03 4.15 -3.51
CA GLN A 70 -7.10 2.80 -4.08
C GLN A 70 -6.15 1.87 -3.34
N MET A 71 -6.69 0.80 -2.83
CA MET A 71 -5.93 -0.22 -2.10
C MET A 71 -6.35 -1.61 -2.59
N SER A 72 -5.36 -2.46 -2.83
CA SER A 72 -5.62 -3.89 -3.05
C SER A 72 -5.88 -4.54 -1.71
N LEU A 73 -7.15 -4.84 -1.44
CA LEU A 73 -7.53 -5.53 -0.21
C LEU A 73 -7.34 -7.04 -0.41
N GLN A 74 -6.71 -7.67 0.57
CA GLN A 74 -6.56 -9.12 0.55
C GLN A 74 -7.91 -9.77 0.89
N PRO A 75 -8.35 -10.77 0.10
CA PRO A 75 -9.57 -11.48 0.40
C PRO A 75 -9.43 -12.26 1.71
N CYS A 76 -10.48 -12.22 2.53
CA CYS A 76 -10.56 -13.07 3.72
C CYS A 76 -10.90 -14.54 3.38
N THR A 77 -11.19 -14.83 2.11
CA THR A 77 -11.52 -16.15 1.58
C THR A 77 -10.30 -16.84 0.99
N GLY A 78 -10.28 -18.18 1.00
CA GLY A 78 -9.16 -18.97 0.45
C GLY A 78 -7.95 -19.12 1.37
N LEU A 79 -7.99 -18.54 2.57
CA LEU A 79 -6.92 -18.68 3.55
C LEU A 79 -6.96 -20.10 4.20
N ASN A 80 -5.78 -20.68 4.40
CA ASN A 80 -5.68 -21.88 5.23
C ASN A 80 -5.90 -21.56 6.73
N ASP A 81 -6.09 -22.56 7.56
CA ASP A 81 -6.43 -22.36 8.99
C ASP A 81 -5.36 -21.62 9.78
N ARG A 82 -4.08 -21.80 9.43
CA ARG A 82 -2.98 -21.07 10.06
C ARG A 82 -3.06 -19.58 9.74
N GLN A 83 -3.32 -19.25 8.47
CA GLN A 83 -3.46 -17.85 8.03
C GLN A 83 -4.69 -17.19 8.66
N ARG A 84 -5.82 -17.92 8.74
CA ARG A 84 -7.04 -17.43 9.40
C ARG A 84 -6.78 -17.11 10.87
N ARG A 85 -6.19 -18.03 11.62
CA ARG A 85 -5.86 -17.80 13.04
C ARG A 85 -4.90 -16.65 13.25
N ALA A 86 -3.87 -16.54 12.43
CA ALA A 86 -2.91 -15.44 12.51
C ALA A 86 -3.56 -14.08 12.21
N ASN A 87 -4.46 -14.00 11.24
CA ASN A 87 -5.21 -12.77 10.95
C ASN A 87 -6.20 -12.45 12.06
N ASP A 88 -6.92 -13.45 12.60
CA ASP A 88 -7.85 -13.23 13.70
C ASP A 88 -7.16 -12.70 14.96
N GLN A 89 -5.98 -13.22 15.26
CA GLN A 89 -5.15 -12.69 16.36
C GLN A 89 -4.75 -11.24 16.13
N ARG A 90 -4.28 -10.90 14.91
CA ARG A 90 -3.93 -9.50 14.56
C ARG A 90 -5.14 -8.58 14.65
N TYR A 91 -6.29 -9.01 14.11
CA TYR A 91 -7.53 -8.25 14.20
C TYR A 91 -7.96 -8.02 15.65
N SER A 92 -7.83 -9.03 16.53
CA SER A 92 -8.10 -8.86 17.95
C SER A 92 -7.19 -7.82 18.61
N THR A 93 -5.95 -7.74 18.15
CA THR A 93 -4.96 -6.80 18.68
C THR A 93 -5.25 -5.36 18.25
N ILE A 94 -5.64 -5.14 16.97
CA ILE A 94 -5.81 -3.80 16.42
C ILE A 94 -7.24 -3.25 16.54
N ALA A 95 -8.24 -4.11 16.71
CA ALA A 95 -9.65 -3.68 16.80
C ALA A 95 -9.87 -2.61 17.88
N PRO A 96 -9.37 -2.77 19.12
CA PRO A 96 -9.53 -1.74 20.16
C PRO A 96 -8.82 -0.43 19.80
N TRP A 97 -7.65 -0.51 19.16
CA TRP A 97 -6.86 0.66 18.81
C TRP A 97 -7.57 1.55 17.79
N PHE A 98 -8.27 0.95 16.83
CA PHE A 98 -9.08 1.69 15.86
C PHE A 98 -10.51 1.98 16.33
N GLY A 99 -10.96 1.42 17.45
CA GLY A 99 -12.36 1.49 17.89
C GLY A 99 -13.32 0.77 16.95
N LEU A 100 -12.87 -0.30 16.28
CA LEU A 100 -13.62 -1.03 15.27
C LEU A 100 -13.98 -2.45 15.72
N ALA A 101 -15.12 -2.95 15.25
CA ALA A 101 -15.42 -4.38 15.33
C ALA A 101 -14.45 -5.17 14.42
N LYS A 102 -14.01 -6.36 14.84
CA LYS A 102 -13.12 -7.22 14.04
C LYS A 102 -13.62 -7.46 12.60
N ALA A 103 -14.93 -7.62 12.42
CA ALA A 103 -15.53 -7.85 11.11
C ALA A 103 -15.36 -6.66 10.13
N ALA A 104 -15.15 -5.46 10.65
CA ALA A 104 -14.92 -4.26 9.84
C ALA A 104 -13.46 -4.16 9.38
N LEU A 105 -12.52 -4.81 10.05
CA LEU A 105 -11.10 -4.71 9.75
C LEU A 105 -10.74 -5.35 8.43
N ARG A 106 -9.74 -4.77 7.76
CA ARG A 106 -9.25 -5.24 6.46
C ARG A 106 -7.72 -5.35 6.48
N LYS A 107 -7.21 -6.18 5.59
CA LYS A 107 -5.80 -6.27 5.27
C LYS A 107 -5.60 -5.78 3.85
N GLN A 108 -4.61 -4.92 3.63
CA GLN A 108 -4.25 -4.38 2.32
C GLN A 108 -2.88 -4.89 1.87
N ASN A 109 -2.58 -4.73 0.59
CA ASN A 109 -1.21 -4.80 0.10
C ASN A 109 -0.47 -3.50 0.47
N MET A 110 0.84 -3.59 0.60
CA MET A 110 1.67 -2.44 0.98
C MET A 110 1.66 -1.30 -0.05
N PHE A 111 1.34 -1.58 -1.31
CA PHE A 111 1.34 -0.59 -2.39
C PHE A 111 -0.07 -0.09 -2.66
N PHE A 112 -0.22 1.23 -2.66
CA PHE A 112 -1.54 1.85 -2.79
C PHE A 112 -1.44 3.31 -3.25
N ALA A 113 -2.56 3.85 -3.70
CA ALA A 113 -2.75 5.28 -3.88
C ALA A 113 -3.65 5.84 -2.79
N MET A 114 -3.34 7.04 -2.33
CA MET A 114 -4.13 7.79 -1.35
C MET A 114 -4.38 9.21 -1.84
N SER A 115 -5.63 9.65 -1.79
CA SER A 115 -5.96 11.04 -2.05
C SER A 115 -5.50 11.92 -0.89
N SER A 116 -5.17 13.19 -1.17
CA SER A 116 -4.80 14.14 -0.12
C SER A 116 -5.93 14.36 0.90
N ALA A 117 -7.19 14.30 0.46
CA ALA A 117 -8.35 14.41 1.34
C ALA A 117 -8.45 13.24 2.32
N ASP A 118 -8.17 12.02 1.87
CA ASP A 118 -8.17 10.85 2.74
C ASP A 118 -6.93 10.82 3.66
N TYR A 119 -5.77 11.27 3.17
CA TYR A 119 -4.60 11.43 4.02
C TYR A 119 -4.82 12.44 5.13
N ALA A 120 -5.49 13.56 4.85
CA ALA A 120 -5.81 14.58 5.84
C ALA A 120 -6.59 14.02 7.04
N LEU A 121 -7.45 13.01 6.82
CA LEU A 121 -8.17 12.33 7.91
C LEU A 121 -7.27 11.47 8.81
N LEU A 122 -6.08 11.11 8.34
CA LEU A 122 -5.15 10.23 9.06
C LEU A 122 -3.99 10.97 9.72
N ARG A 123 -3.84 12.28 9.49
CA ARG A 123 -2.69 13.05 9.97
C ARG A 123 -2.56 13.09 11.49
N ASP A 124 -3.68 13.07 12.20
CA ASP A 124 -3.74 13.04 13.67
C ASP A 124 -3.56 11.63 14.26
N LEU A 125 -3.55 10.59 13.41
CA LEU A 125 -3.41 9.21 13.85
C LEU A 125 -1.92 8.88 14.04
N ASP A 126 -1.42 8.91 15.26
CA ASP A 126 -0.02 8.62 15.53
C ASP A 126 0.26 7.10 15.46
N PRO A 127 1.12 6.66 14.53
CA PRO A 127 1.46 5.25 14.43
C PRO A 127 2.42 4.74 15.52
N SER A 128 3.02 5.61 16.33
CA SER A 128 4.06 5.24 17.31
C SER A 128 3.58 4.16 18.28
N ASP A 129 2.31 4.25 18.71
CA ASP A 129 1.67 3.31 19.62
C ASP A 129 0.91 2.20 18.91
N PHE A 130 1.06 2.08 17.59
CA PHE A 130 0.38 1.02 16.85
C PHE A 130 0.80 -0.36 17.35
N PRO A 131 -0.15 -1.25 17.75
CA PRO A 131 0.19 -2.45 18.49
C PRO A 131 0.86 -3.55 17.67
N LEU A 132 0.76 -3.51 16.33
CA LEU A 132 1.44 -4.49 15.48
C LEU A 132 2.87 -4.04 15.18
N LYS A 133 3.83 -4.89 15.54
CA LYS A 133 5.25 -4.68 15.20
C LYS A 133 5.65 -5.38 13.90
N LYS A 134 4.83 -6.30 13.40
CA LYS A 134 5.01 -7.00 12.12
C LYS A 134 3.78 -6.82 11.25
N LEU A 135 3.99 -6.61 9.94
CA LEU A 135 2.95 -6.35 8.94
C LEU A 135 2.11 -5.10 9.26
N ALA A 136 2.69 -4.14 9.98
CA ALA A 136 2.00 -2.91 10.38
C ALA A 136 1.47 -2.13 9.15
N ASP A 137 2.26 -2.06 8.10
CA ASP A 137 1.98 -1.42 6.82
C ASP A 137 0.76 -2.01 6.09
N GLU A 138 0.48 -3.31 6.31
CA GLU A 138 -0.67 -3.99 5.70
C GLU A 138 -2.00 -3.75 6.45
N TYR A 139 -1.95 -3.17 7.64
CA TYR A 139 -3.14 -2.99 8.49
C TYR A 139 -3.40 -1.53 8.89
N PHE A 140 -2.38 -0.68 8.92
CA PHE A 140 -2.49 0.67 9.46
C PHE A 140 -3.39 1.57 8.60
N TRP A 141 -3.06 1.72 7.32
CA TRP A 141 -3.68 2.74 6.46
C TRP A 141 -5.16 2.46 6.16
N VAL A 142 -5.48 1.23 5.75
CA VAL A 142 -6.86 0.84 5.42
C VAL A 142 -7.78 0.95 6.64
N ASN A 143 -7.32 0.47 7.81
CA ASN A 143 -8.15 0.48 9.00
C ASN A 143 -8.22 1.88 9.63
N GLY A 144 -7.18 2.69 9.48
CA GLY A 144 -7.24 4.11 9.79
C GLY A 144 -8.35 4.82 9.02
N LEU A 145 -8.47 4.61 7.70
CA LEU A 145 -9.55 5.17 6.90
C LEU A 145 -10.93 4.65 7.32
N ILE A 146 -11.06 3.35 7.55
CA ILE A 146 -12.33 2.75 8.00
C ILE A 146 -12.75 3.33 9.35
N SER A 147 -11.83 3.54 10.29
CA SER A 147 -12.12 4.16 11.60
C SER A 147 -12.58 5.62 11.50
N ARG A 148 -12.25 6.29 10.41
CA ARG A 148 -12.73 7.64 10.07
C ARG A 148 -14.01 7.63 9.21
N GLY A 149 -14.68 6.47 9.09
CA GLY A 149 -15.92 6.33 8.33
C GLY A 149 -15.73 6.32 6.81
N ARG A 150 -14.49 6.13 6.33
CA ARG A 150 -14.22 6.07 4.89
C ARG A 150 -14.38 4.65 4.37
N PHE A 151 -15.14 4.50 3.29
CA PHE A 151 -15.17 3.25 2.55
C PHE A 151 -13.99 3.21 1.57
N VAL A 152 -13.18 2.17 1.70
CA VAL A 152 -12.08 1.91 0.76
C VAL A 152 -12.54 0.88 -0.26
N SER A 153 -12.68 1.29 -1.51
CA SER A 153 -13.05 0.38 -2.59
C SER A 153 -11.88 -0.57 -2.88
N PRO A 154 -12.10 -1.89 -2.83
CA PRO A 154 -11.06 -2.85 -3.22
C PRO A 154 -10.82 -2.73 -4.73
N ARG A 155 -9.57 -2.45 -5.11
CA ARG A 155 -9.16 -2.41 -6.52
C ARG A 155 -7.88 -3.19 -6.73
N ARG A 156 -7.72 -3.75 -7.92
CA ARG A 156 -6.48 -4.35 -8.38
C ARG A 156 -5.53 -3.24 -8.82
N PHE A 157 -4.76 -2.69 -7.86
CA PHE A 157 -3.88 -1.57 -8.13
C PHE A 157 -2.51 -2.03 -8.66
N VAL A 158 -1.91 -3.01 -8.01
CA VAL A 158 -0.63 -3.59 -8.40
C VAL A 158 -0.77 -5.09 -8.61
N TYR A 159 -0.28 -5.58 -9.73
CA TYR A 159 -0.09 -7.02 -9.91
C TYR A 159 1.22 -7.44 -9.24
N CYS A 160 1.13 -8.38 -8.33
CA CYS A 160 2.26 -9.06 -7.73
C CYS A 160 2.05 -10.56 -7.92
N ASN A 161 3.04 -11.24 -8.48
CA ASN A 161 3.00 -12.69 -8.55
C ASN A 161 3.38 -13.27 -7.19
N PHE A 162 2.36 -13.66 -6.41
CA PHE A 162 2.58 -14.38 -5.17
C PHE A 162 2.57 -15.87 -5.46
N ASP A 163 3.72 -16.51 -5.38
CA ASP A 163 3.78 -17.96 -5.31
C ASP A 163 3.06 -18.42 -4.03
N PRO A 164 2.06 -19.29 -4.10
CA PRO A 164 1.33 -19.77 -2.94
C PRO A 164 2.23 -20.51 -1.93
N THR A 165 3.42 -20.96 -2.36
CA THR A 165 4.43 -21.62 -1.50
C THR A 165 5.39 -20.64 -0.85
N CYS A 166 5.45 -19.38 -1.34
CA CYS A 166 6.33 -18.33 -0.86
C CYS A 166 5.55 -17.23 -0.13
N THR A 167 6.19 -16.65 0.88
CA THR A 167 5.67 -15.46 1.59
C THR A 167 6.05 -14.15 0.89
N GLN A 168 6.89 -14.21 -0.12
CA GLN A 168 7.37 -13.08 -0.91
C GLN A 168 6.87 -13.18 -2.35
N ALA A 169 6.74 -12.03 -3.02
CA ALA A 169 6.46 -12.02 -4.43
C ALA A 169 7.62 -12.70 -5.18
N ALA A 170 7.28 -13.67 -6.03
CA ALA A 170 8.26 -14.32 -6.88
C ALA A 170 8.72 -13.37 -7.98
N SER A 171 10.02 -13.40 -8.30
CA SER A 171 10.54 -12.76 -9.51
C SER A 171 9.98 -13.48 -10.72
N PHE A 172 9.61 -12.76 -11.75
CA PHE A 172 9.14 -13.32 -13.01
C PHE A 172 9.62 -12.48 -14.20
N ASN A 173 9.71 -13.10 -15.34
CA ASN A 173 9.96 -12.38 -16.57
C ASN A 173 8.66 -11.76 -17.07
N LEU A 174 8.73 -10.47 -17.42
CA LEU A 174 7.64 -9.80 -18.09
C LEU A 174 7.63 -10.25 -19.56
N ASP A 175 6.70 -11.11 -19.88
CA ASP A 175 6.39 -11.48 -21.27
C ASP A 175 5.08 -10.82 -21.74
N GLU A 176 4.81 -10.90 -23.02
CA GLU A 176 3.63 -10.30 -23.63
C GLU A 176 2.32 -10.85 -23.06
N ALA A 177 2.25 -12.16 -22.81
CA ALA A 177 1.07 -12.82 -22.26
C ALA A 177 0.75 -12.32 -20.84
N LEU A 178 1.76 -12.13 -20.01
CA LEU A 178 1.59 -11.59 -18.67
C LEU A 178 1.16 -10.12 -18.70
N LEU A 179 1.76 -9.31 -19.59
CA LEU A 179 1.36 -7.91 -19.76
C LEU A 179 -0.10 -7.82 -20.21
N GLU A 180 -0.51 -8.62 -21.19
CA GLU A 180 -1.90 -8.70 -21.64
C GLU A 180 -2.83 -9.10 -20.50
N HIS A 181 -2.50 -10.15 -19.74
CA HIS A 181 -3.25 -10.56 -18.55
C HIS A 181 -3.41 -9.43 -17.54
N CYS A 182 -2.34 -8.70 -17.24
CA CYS A 182 -2.38 -7.57 -16.31
C CYS A 182 -3.25 -6.43 -16.82
N CYS A 183 -3.15 -6.10 -18.10
CA CYS A 183 -3.96 -5.05 -18.74
C CYS A 183 -5.46 -5.42 -18.73
N GLN A 184 -5.80 -6.67 -19.13
CA GLN A 184 -7.16 -7.19 -19.08
C GLN A 184 -7.72 -7.27 -17.65
N GLY A 185 -6.84 -7.60 -16.68
CA GLY A 185 -7.16 -7.61 -15.26
C GLY A 185 -7.40 -6.24 -14.64
N GLY A 186 -7.13 -5.16 -15.37
CA GLY A 186 -7.32 -3.77 -14.92
C GLY A 186 -6.29 -3.30 -13.90
N TYR A 187 -5.10 -3.91 -13.89
CA TYR A 187 -3.99 -3.45 -13.06
C TYR A 187 -3.37 -2.17 -13.61
N ILE A 188 -2.93 -1.31 -12.69
CA ILE A 188 -2.27 -0.04 -13.02
C ILE A 188 -0.75 -0.21 -13.08
N PHE A 189 -0.22 -1.06 -12.22
CA PHE A 189 1.21 -1.38 -12.12
C PHE A 189 1.45 -2.88 -12.07
N VAL A 190 2.65 -3.27 -12.48
CA VAL A 190 3.17 -4.63 -12.26
C VAL A 190 4.48 -4.52 -11.49
N ARG A 191 4.68 -5.41 -10.52
CA ARG A 191 5.93 -5.54 -9.79
C ARG A 191 6.75 -6.66 -10.41
N LYS A 192 7.97 -6.32 -10.84
CA LYS A 192 8.94 -7.26 -11.43
C LYS A 192 9.63 -8.12 -10.37
#